data_05724142173e7b4043592b65454088c0
#
_entry.id   05724142173e7b4043592b65454088c0
#
_cell.length_a   1.000
_cell.length_b   1.000
_cell.length_c   1.000
_cell.angle_alpha   90.00
_cell.angle_beta   90.00
_cell.angle_gamma   90.00
#
_symmetry.space_group_name_H-M   'P 1'
#
loop_
_entity.id
_entity.type
_entity.pdbx_description
1 polymer ?
#
loop_
_entity_poly.entity_id
_entity_poly.type
_entity_poly.pdbx_seq_one_letter_code
_entity_poly.pdbx_strand_id
1 'polypeptide(L)'
;MTTPRSPFYWDTESLVVVGLFTALSKVVSLMIALLGGGMNPLTLFLKNGVATALLVVLVARIGKFGVLALYVLVGQVVSFLIAGGGMSMLLPGFLAAALVSDGLVSLCGGYRRIGAVLAGVAAYDLLGRAISMGYSLLHARENLAMVAVAGVFIAIGYLGCLFIGLPCGAKFVKELRHAGIIREV
;
A
#
# COMPACT_ATOMS: atom_id res chain seq x y z
N MET A 1 34.87 -4.18 8.93
CA MET A 1 34.28 -3.05 9.68
C MET A 1 32.83 -3.41 9.98
N THR A 2 32.57 -3.87 11.21
CA THR A 2 31.21 -4.17 11.68
C THR A 2 30.57 -2.86 12.11
N THR A 3 29.65 -2.34 11.32
CA THR A 3 28.81 -1.21 11.72
C THR A 3 28.08 -1.58 13.02
N PRO A 4 28.13 -0.75 14.06
CA PRO A 4 27.39 -1.02 15.29
C PRO A 4 25.89 -1.13 14.95
N ARG A 5 25.27 -2.25 15.34
CA ARG A 5 23.81 -2.42 15.24
C ARG A 5 23.16 -1.30 16.03
N SER A 6 22.38 -0.47 15.36
CA SER A 6 21.60 0.58 16.03
C SER A 6 20.69 -0.07 17.08
N PRO A 7 20.56 0.51 18.28
CA PRO A 7 19.67 -0.02 19.32
C PRO A 7 18.19 0.12 18.95
N PHE A 8 17.89 0.81 17.86
CA PHE A 8 16.53 1.04 17.39
C PHE A 8 16.06 -0.10 16.49
N TYR A 9 14.81 -0.54 16.67
CA TYR A 9 14.16 -1.54 15.84
C TYR A 9 14.13 -1.14 14.34
N TRP A 10 14.01 0.17 14.08
CA TRP A 10 14.03 0.77 12.75
C TRP A 10 15.38 1.42 12.46
N ASP A 11 16.09 0.88 11.46
CA ASP A 11 17.33 1.47 10.96
C ASP A 11 17.02 2.67 10.06
N THR A 12 17.89 3.66 10.03
CA THR A 12 17.77 4.83 9.15
C THR A 12 17.62 4.43 7.68
N GLU A 13 18.34 3.39 7.24
CA GLU A 13 18.23 2.86 5.88
C GLU A 13 16.80 2.37 5.58
N SER A 14 16.19 1.60 6.48
CA SER A 14 14.81 1.12 6.33
C SER A 14 13.81 2.27 6.23
N LEU A 15 13.98 3.32 7.04
CA LEU A 15 13.11 4.50 7.02
C LEU A 15 13.24 5.28 5.71
N VAL A 16 14.46 5.47 5.22
CA VAL A 16 14.71 6.12 3.92
C VAL A 16 14.07 5.32 2.78
N VAL A 17 14.19 3.99 2.82
CA VAL A 17 13.57 3.12 1.81
C VAL A 17 12.04 3.24 1.84
N VAL A 18 11.41 3.24 3.02
CA VAL A 18 9.95 3.47 3.14
C VAL A 18 9.58 4.82 2.55
N GLY A 19 10.30 5.88 2.91
CA GLY A 19 10.06 7.24 2.40
C GLY A 19 10.14 7.30 0.87
N LEU A 20 11.21 6.75 0.30
CA LEU A 20 11.45 6.74 -1.14
C LEU A 20 10.36 5.96 -1.90
N PHE A 21 10.05 4.73 -1.46
CA PHE A 21 9.02 3.91 -2.12
C PHE A 21 7.62 4.54 -2.00
N THR A 22 7.32 5.14 -0.85
CA THR A 22 6.04 5.83 -0.65
C THR A 22 5.93 7.05 -1.55
N ALA A 23 6.97 7.88 -1.62
CA ALA A 23 7.01 9.04 -2.49
C ALA A 23 6.89 8.63 -3.98
N LEU A 24 7.66 7.61 -4.39
CA LEU A 24 7.60 7.05 -5.75
C LEU A 24 6.18 6.56 -6.09
N SER A 25 5.55 5.80 -5.19
CA SER A 25 4.18 5.32 -5.36
C SER A 25 3.19 6.46 -5.55
N LYS A 26 3.32 7.54 -4.79
CA LYS A 26 2.46 8.73 -4.90
C LYS A 26 2.69 9.50 -6.20
N VAL A 27 3.96 9.70 -6.58
CA VAL A 27 4.32 10.39 -7.84
C VAL A 27 3.80 9.60 -9.05
N VAL A 28 4.07 8.30 -9.11
CA VAL A 28 3.58 7.45 -10.22
C VAL A 28 2.05 7.44 -10.26
N SER A 29 1.39 7.36 -9.11
CA SER A 29 -0.07 7.44 -9.03
C SER A 29 -0.62 8.77 -9.54
N LEU A 30 0.06 9.86 -9.24
CA LEU A 30 -0.28 11.20 -9.74
C LEU A 30 -0.09 11.30 -11.25
N MET A 31 1.03 10.81 -11.77
CA MET A 31 1.30 10.79 -13.23
C MET A 31 0.23 10.00 -13.98
N ILE A 32 -0.13 8.81 -13.51
CA ILE A 32 -1.19 8.00 -14.12
C ILE A 32 -2.54 8.75 -14.07
N ALA A 33 -2.85 9.42 -12.97
CA ALA A 33 -4.08 10.20 -12.84
C ALA A 33 -4.13 11.38 -13.80
N LEU A 34 -3.01 12.08 -13.99
CA LEU A 34 -2.91 13.22 -14.94
C LEU A 34 -3.04 12.77 -16.40
N LEU A 35 -2.40 11.66 -16.76
CA LEU A 35 -2.46 11.12 -18.12
C LEU A 35 -3.84 10.54 -18.48
N GLY A 36 -4.54 9.96 -17.51
CA GLY A 36 -5.79 9.25 -17.74
C GLY A 36 -7.07 10.03 -17.39
N GLY A 37 -6.99 11.31 -17.02
CA GLY A 37 -8.16 12.14 -16.73
C GLY A 37 -8.84 11.85 -15.38
N GLY A 38 -8.09 11.40 -14.38
CA GLY A 38 -8.46 11.33 -12.96
C GLY A 38 -9.44 10.22 -12.56
N MET A 39 -10.65 10.20 -13.09
CA MET A 39 -11.73 9.25 -12.68
C MET A 39 -12.05 8.17 -13.72
N ASN A 40 -11.18 7.93 -14.68
CA ASN A 40 -11.40 6.84 -15.64
C ASN A 40 -11.19 5.48 -14.96
N PRO A 41 -12.10 4.48 -15.13
CA PRO A 41 -11.95 3.14 -14.57
C PRO A 41 -10.61 2.47 -14.88
N LEU A 42 -10.09 2.65 -16.11
CA LEU A 42 -8.80 2.11 -16.52
C LEU A 42 -7.64 2.75 -15.75
N THR A 43 -7.67 4.06 -15.59
CA THR A 43 -6.68 4.81 -14.80
C THR A 43 -6.66 4.35 -13.35
N LEU A 44 -7.84 4.15 -12.76
CA LEU A 44 -7.99 3.68 -11.39
C LEU A 44 -7.44 2.25 -11.22
N PHE A 45 -7.72 1.38 -12.18
CA PHE A 45 -7.23 0.01 -12.24
C PHE A 45 -5.69 -0.03 -12.29
N LEU A 46 -5.07 0.72 -13.21
CA LEU A 46 -3.61 0.81 -13.37
C LEU A 46 -2.94 1.44 -12.16
N LYS A 47 -3.46 2.57 -11.69
CA LYS A 47 -2.92 3.29 -10.52
C LYS A 47 -2.85 2.40 -9.29
N ASN A 48 -3.94 1.69 -8.99
CA ASN A 48 -3.98 0.80 -7.83
C ASN A 48 -3.06 -0.42 -8.03
N GLY A 49 -3.04 -1.01 -9.23
CA GLY A 49 -2.16 -2.12 -9.56
C GLY A 49 -0.68 -1.77 -9.34
N VAL A 50 -0.23 -0.63 -9.86
CA VAL A 50 1.17 -0.19 -9.68
C VAL A 50 1.49 0.13 -8.23
N ALA A 51 0.58 0.82 -7.52
CA ALA A 51 0.77 1.14 -6.11
C ALA A 51 0.90 -0.13 -5.26
N THR A 52 0.05 -1.13 -5.50
CA THR A 52 0.11 -2.43 -4.80
C THR A 52 1.39 -3.20 -5.16
N ALA A 53 1.84 -3.19 -6.41
CA ALA A 53 3.09 -3.83 -6.79
C ALA A 53 4.30 -3.24 -6.05
N LEU A 54 4.39 -1.91 -5.98
CA LEU A 54 5.42 -1.21 -5.21
C LEU A 54 5.34 -1.53 -3.71
N LEU A 55 4.12 -1.61 -3.16
CA LEU A 55 3.90 -1.96 -1.76
C LEU A 55 4.37 -3.39 -1.44
N VAL A 56 4.09 -4.36 -2.32
CA VAL A 56 4.58 -5.74 -2.17
C VAL A 56 6.11 -5.77 -2.13
N VAL A 57 6.77 -5.06 -3.04
CA VAL A 57 8.24 -4.96 -3.07
C VAL A 57 8.78 -4.32 -1.80
N LEU A 58 8.17 -3.23 -1.33
CA LEU A 58 8.55 -2.54 -0.11
C LEU A 58 8.47 -3.46 1.11
N VAL A 59 7.33 -4.13 1.29
CA VAL A 59 7.09 -5.05 2.43
C VAL A 59 8.06 -6.22 2.39
N ALA A 60 8.29 -6.81 1.20
CA ALA A 60 9.23 -7.92 1.04
C ALA A 60 10.70 -7.49 1.28
N ARG A 61 11.07 -6.25 0.94
CA ARG A 61 12.43 -5.73 1.11
C ARG A 61 12.76 -5.44 2.57
N ILE A 62 11.83 -4.85 3.30
CA ILE A 62 12.07 -4.43 4.69
C ILE A 62 11.90 -5.60 5.65
N GLY A 63 10.87 -6.41 5.48
CA GLY A 63 10.61 -7.60 6.27
C GLY A 63 10.43 -7.37 7.76
N LYS A 64 10.01 -6.18 8.19
CA LYS A 64 9.80 -5.81 9.61
C LYS A 64 8.33 -5.53 9.88
N PHE A 65 7.87 -5.91 11.08
CA PHE A 65 6.52 -5.56 11.54
C PHE A 65 6.35 -4.03 11.62
N GLY A 66 5.20 -3.52 11.21
CA GLY A 66 4.88 -2.09 11.21
C GLY A 66 5.24 -1.38 9.90
N VAL A 67 5.74 -2.08 8.88
CA VAL A 67 6.09 -1.48 7.59
C VAL A 67 4.88 -0.88 6.87
N LEU A 68 3.72 -1.54 6.94
CA LEU A 68 2.47 -1.04 6.37
C LEU A 68 1.97 0.20 7.14
N ALA A 69 2.08 0.20 8.45
CA ALA A 69 1.72 1.35 9.27
C ALA A 69 2.60 2.57 8.95
N LEU A 70 3.92 2.38 8.84
CA LEU A 70 4.85 3.42 8.41
C LEU A 70 4.53 3.93 6.99
N TYR A 71 4.25 3.03 6.06
CA TYR A 71 3.83 3.40 4.70
C TYR A 71 2.60 4.31 4.71
N VAL A 72 1.60 4.01 5.55
CA VAL A 72 0.39 4.84 5.70
C VAL A 72 0.75 6.21 6.26
N LEU A 73 1.54 6.28 7.33
CA LEU A 73 1.94 7.55 7.96
C LEU A 73 2.73 8.43 7.00
N VAL A 74 3.78 7.88 6.39
CA VAL A 74 4.61 8.61 5.42
C VAL A 74 3.78 9.00 4.20
N GLY A 75 2.90 8.11 3.73
CA GLY A 75 2.00 8.36 2.62
C GLY A 75 1.03 9.51 2.89
N GLN A 76 0.60 9.68 4.13
CA GLN A 76 -0.24 10.80 4.52
C GLN A 76 0.53 12.13 4.54
N VAL A 77 1.76 12.13 5.07
CA VAL A 77 2.65 13.30 5.04
C VAL A 77 2.95 13.73 3.61
N VAL A 78 3.31 12.78 2.74
CA VAL A 78 3.58 13.05 1.31
C VAL A 78 2.31 13.58 0.61
N SER A 79 1.14 13.02 0.89
CA SER A 79 -0.12 13.50 0.33
C SER A 79 -0.46 14.91 0.78
N PHE A 80 -0.20 15.25 2.06
CA PHE A 80 -0.36 16.60 2.59
C PHE A 80 0.54 17.61 1.87
N LEU A 81 1.80 17.25 1.65
CA LEU A 81 2.78 18.11 0.96
C LEU A 81 2.43 18.35 -0.52
N ILE A 82 1.91 17.32 -1.22
CA ILE A 82 1.59 17.42 -2.65
C ILE A 82 0.25 18.12 -2.89
N ALA A 83 -0.77 17.78 -2.10
CA ALA A 83 -2.15 18.22 -2.34
C ALA A 83 -2.58 19.42 -1.48
N GLY A 84 -1.77 19.82 -0.48
CA GLY A 84 -2.11 20.90 0.45
C GLY A 84 -3.36 20.63 1.30
N GLY A 85 -3.83 19.38 1.32
CA GLY A 85 -5.02 18.96 2.04
C GLY A 85 -4.75 18.63 3.50
N GLY A 86 -5.77 18.70 4.36
CA GLY A 86 -5.67 18.27 5.75
C GLY A 86 -5.43 16.77 5.90
N MET A 87 -5.07 16.35 7.12
CA MET A 87 -4.99 14.91 7.44
C MET A 87 -6.35 14.26 7.22
N SER A 88 -6.36 13.12 6.52
CA SER A 88 -7.58 12.37 6.26
C SER A 88 -8.20 11.88 7.59
N MET A 89 -9.50 12.14 7.79
CA MET A 89 -10.26 11.58 8.91
C MET A 89 -10.25 10.05 8.95
N LEU A 90 -9.92 9.41 7.81
CA LEU A 90 -9.81 7.96 7.68
C LEU A 90 -8.45 7.42 8.15
N LEU A 91 -7.49 8.28 8.49
CA LEU A 91 -6.14 7.87 8.90
C LEU A 91 -6.13 6.81 10.02
N PRO A 92 -6.89 6.97 11.12
CA PRO A 92 -6.91 5.95 12.17
C PRO A 92 -7.38 4.59 11.67
N GLY A 93 -8.38 4.57 10.77
CA GLY A 93 -8.86 3.35 10.14
C GLY A 93 -7.81 2.68 9.25
N PHE A 94 -7.12 3.45 8.42
CA PHE A 94 -6.03 2.91 7.59
C PHE A 94 -4.85 2.41 8.41
N LEU A 95 -4.54 3.06 9.53
CA LEU A 95 -3.52 2.57 10.46
C LEU A 95 -3.93 1.26 11.11
N ALA A 96 -5.18 1.14 11.56
CA ALA A 96 -5.70 -0.11 12.10
C ALA A 96 -5.66 -1.23 11.05
N ALA A 97 -6.08 -0.96 9.80
CA ALA A 97 -5.99 -1.92 8.70
C ALA A 97 -4.55 -2.34 8.43
N ALA A 98 -3.59 -1.41 8.46
CA ALA A 98 -2.18 -1.69 8.27
C ALA A 98 -1.62 -2.59 9.38
N LEU A 99 -1.92 -2.30 10.64
CA LEU A 99 -1.47 -3.12 11.78
C LEU A 99 -2.06 -4.53 11.76
N VAL A 100 -3.36 -4.67 11.44
CA VAL A 100 -4.02 -5.96 11.28
C VAL A 100 -3.36 -6.76 10.15
N SER A 101 -3.06 -6.12 9.04
CA SER A 101 -2.43 -6.75 7.89
C SER A 101 -0.98 -7.15 8.17
N ASP A 102 -0.21 -6.32 8.88
CA ASP A 102 1.13 -6.69 9.36
C ASP A 102 1.07 -7.88 10.34
N GLY A 103 0.03 -7.94 11.19
CA GLY A 103 -0.25 -9.09 12.06
C GLY A 103 -0.52 -10.36 11.26
N LEU A 104 -1.33 -10.28 10.20
CA LEU A 104 -1.60 -11.40 9.30
C LEU A 104 -0.32 -11.92 8.63
N VAL A 105 0.55 -11.02 8.12
CA VAL A 105 1.85 -11.43 7.55
C VAL A 105 2.66 -12.22 8.58
N SER A 106 2.71 -11.74 9.82
CA SER A 106 3.46 -12.38 10.90
C SER A 106 2.91 -13.78 11.22
N LEU A 107 1.58 -13.93 11.26
CA LEU A 107 0.89 -15.21 11.55
C LEU A 107 1.00 -16.21 10.38
N CYS A 108 0.96 -15.75 9.14
CA CYS A 108 1.01 -16.59 7.94
C CYS A 108 2.42 -17.12 7.58
N GLY A 109 3.39 -16.93 8.45
CA GLY A 109 4.76 -17.45 8.25
C GLY A 109 5.82 -16.37 8.07
N GLY A 110 5.46 -15.10 8.36
CA GLY A 110 6.38 -13.97 8.39
C GLY A 110 6.72 -13.41 7.00
N TYR A 111 7.52 -12.36 7.02
CA TYR A 111 7.90 -11.59 5.82
C TYR A 111 8.84 -12.35 4.86
N ARG A 112 9.38 -13.49 5.27
CA ARG A 112 10.22 -14.36 4.42
C ARG A 112 9.43 -15.05 3.33
N ARG A 113 8.19 -15.45 3.62
CA ARG A 113 7.31 -16.12 2.68
C ARG A 113 6.58 -15.10 1.82
N ILE A 114 6.86 -15.10 0.51
CA ILE A 114 6.20 -14.19 -0.43
C ILE A 114 4.68 -14.32 -0.39
N GLY A 115 4.16 -15.53 -0.19
CA GLY A 115 2.72 -15.77 -0.05
C GLY A 115 2.10 -15.04 1.16
N ALA A 116 2.81 -14.99 2.30
CA ALA A 116 2.37 -14.25 3.48
C ALA A 116 2.35 -12.73 3.21
N VAL A 117 3.38 -12.22 2.53
CA VAL A 117 3.44 -10.80 2.12
C VAL A 117 2.30 -10.45 1.18
N LEU A 118 2.04 -11.30 0.16
CA LEU A 118 0.93 -11.08 -0.77
C LEU A 118 -0.42 -11.09 -0.06
N ALA A 119 -0.64 -12.05 0.84
CA ALA A 119 -1.87 -12.13 1.64
C ALA A 119 -2.05 -10.90 2.54
N GLY A 120 -0.98 -10.43 3.20
CA GLY A 120 -1.03 -9.24 4.03
C GLY A 120 -1.32 -7.97 3.24
N VAL A 121 -0.67 -7.78 2.09
CA VAL A 121 -0.94 -6.62 1.22
C VAL A 121 -2.35 -6.68 0.64
N ALA A 122 -2.83 -7.85 0.22
CA ALA A 122 -4.21 -8.02 -0.25
C ALA A 122 -5.23 -7.70 0.86
N ALA A 123 -4.97 -8.15 2.09
CA ALA A 123 -5.80 -7.84 3.25
C ALA A 123 -5.80 -6.34 3.56
N TYR A 124 -4.64 -5.68 3.51
CA TYR A 124 -4.55 -4.23 3.68
C TYR A 124 -5.38 -3.47 2.65
N ASP A 125 -5.26 -3.82 1.37
CA ASP A 125 -6.03 -3.21 0.30
C ASP A 125 -7.54 -3.44 0.49
N LEU A 126 -7.95 -4.65 0.89
CA LEU A 126 -9.36 -4.98 1.14
C LEU A 126 -9.92 -4.18 2.33
N LEU A 127 -9.22 -4.19 3.46
CA LEU A 127 -9.63 -3.49 4.68
C LEU A 127 -9.69 -1.97 4.45
N GLY A 128 -8.70 -1.38 3.77
CA GLY A 128 -8.69 0.02 3.43
C GLY A 128 -9.90 0.43 2.58
N ARG A 129 -10.31 -0.43 1.64
CA ARG A 129 -11.51 -0.21 0.80
C ARG A 129 -12.79 -0.39 1.58
N ALA A 130 -12.85 -1.37 2.47
CA ALA A 130 -13.99 -1.58 3.36
C ALA A 130 -14.23 -0.34 4.25
N ILE A 131 -13.14 0.24 4.79
CA ILE A 131 -13.19 1.48 5.57
C ILE A 131 -13.70 2.65 4.71
N SER A 132 -13.16 2.80 3.50
CA SER A 132 -13.60 3.86 2.57
C SER A 132 -15.06 3.70 2.18
N MET A 133 -15.52 2.49 1.95
CA MET A 133 -16.93 2.19 1.64
C MET A 133 -17.84 2.48 2.84
N GLY A 134 -17.42 2.07 4.04
CA GLY A 134 -18.13 2.37 5.28
C GLY A 134 -18.29 3.87 5.50
N TYR A 135 -17.24 4.64 5.26
CA TYR A 135 -17.28 6.10 5.31
C TYR A 135 -18.25 6.69 4.28
N SER A 136 -18.22 6.21 3.05
CA SER A 136 -19.14 6.65 1.99
C SER A 136 -20.59 6.35 2.34
N LEU A 137 -20.88 5.18 2.91
CA LEU A 137 -22.22 4.80 3.39
C LEU A 137 -22.70 5.71 4.52
N LEU A 138 -21.82 6.11 5.43
CA LEU A 138 -22.19 6.98 6.55
C LEU A 138 -22.49 8.41 6.10
N HIS A 139 -21.76 8.93 5.11
CA HIS A 139 -21.86 10.33 4.67
C HIS A 139 -22.84 10.54 3.51
N ALA A 140 -23.07 9.53 2.67
CA ALA A 140 -23.95 9.62 1.51
C ALA A 140 -25.23 8.80 1.66
N ARG A 141 -25.74 8.63 2.89
CA ARG A 141 -26.96 7.84 3.17
C ARG A 141 -28.18 8.26 2.37
N GLU A 142 -28.28 9.54 2.05
CA GLU A 142 -29.42 10.12 1.33
C GLU A 142 -29.34 9.87 -0.18
N ASN A 143 -28.17 9.47 -0.70
CA ASN A 143 -27.97 9.27 -2.13
C ASN A 143 -27.35 7.90 -2.44
N LEU A 144 -28.20 6.87 -2.43
CA LEU A 144 -27.81 5.48 -2.73
C LEU A 144 -27.14 5.31 -4.10
N ALA A 145 -27.48 6.17 -5.07
CA ALA A 145 -26.83 6.11 -6.40
C ALA A 145 -25.35 6.50 -6.32
N MET A 146 -25.00 7.52 -5.52
CA MET A 146 -23.59 7.88 -5.30
C MET A 146 -22.82 6.78 -4.58
N VAL A 147 -23.45 6.12 -3.61
CA VAL A 147 -22.85 4.99 -2.88
C VAL A 147 -22.59 3.81 -3.82
N ALA A 148 -23.56 3.50 -4.71
CA ALA A 148 -23.40 2.43 -5.71
C ALA A 148 -22.25 2.72 -6.68
N VAL A 149 -22.14 3.95 -7.18
CA VAL A 149 -21.04 4.40 -8.05
C VAL A 149 -19.71 4.29 -7.33
N ALA A 150 -19.61 4.76 -6.08
CA ALA A 150 -18.40 4.63 -5.26
C ALA A 150 -18.01 3.16 -5.08
N GLY A 151 -18.98 2.26 -4.83
CA GLY A 151 -18.77 0.82 -4.72
C GLY A 151 -18.17 0.21 -6.00
N VAL A 152 -18.66 0.59 -7.18
CA VAL A 152 -18.12 0.14 -8.47
C VAL A 152 -16.66 0.59 -8.64
N PHE A 153 -16.33 1.85 -8.35
CA PHE A 153 -14.96 2.34 -8.43
C PHE A 153 -14.03 1.64 -7.43
N ILE A 154 -14.50 1.38 -6.22
CA ILE A 154 -13.76 0.61 -5.21
C ILE A 154 -13.48 -0.80 -5.72
N ALA A 155 -14.49 -1.48 -6.30
CA ALA A 155 -14.33 -2.83 -6.85
C ALA A 155 -13.33 -2.87 -8.02
N ILE A 156 -13.44 -1.95 -8.99
CA ILE A 156 -12.50 -1.84 -10.10
C ILE A 156 -11.07 -1.63 -9.61
N GLY A 157 -10.90 -0.73 -8.64
CA GLY A 157 -9.59 -0.50 -8.05
C GLY A 157 -9.02 -1.75 -7.36
N TYR A 158 -9.85 -2.55 -6.67
CA TYR A 158 -9.42 -3.79 -6.02
C TYR A 158 -9.04 -4.87 -7.05
N LEU A 159 -9.77 -4.97 -8.14
CA LEU A 159 -9.40 -5.85 -9.26
C LEU A 159 -8.02 -5.48 -9.82
N GLY A 160 -7.68 -4.19 -9.93
CA GLY A 160 -6.34 -3.74 -10.32
C GLY A 160 -5.26 -4.23 -9.36
N CYS A 161 -5.52 -4.20 -8.05
CA CYS A 161 -4.62 -4.73 -7.04
C CYS A 161 -4.40 -6.24 -7.22
N LEU A 162 -5.49 -7.02 -7.39
CA LEU A 162 -5.42 -8.48 -7.50
C LEU A 162 -4.77 -8.95 -8.81
N PHE A 163 -5.17 -8.38 -9.94
CA PHE A 163 -4.76 -8.88 -11.27
C PHE A 163 -3.42 -8.31 -11.75
N ILE A 164 -3.08 -7.08 -11.38
CA ILE A 164 -1.81 -6.46 -11.75
C ILE A 164 -0.87 -6.38 -10.55
N GLY A 165 -1.33 -5.80 -9.45
CA GLY A 165 -0.48 -5.45 -8.33
C GLY A 165 0.22 -6.64 -7.69
N LEU A 166 -0.53 -7.64 -7.28
CA LEU A 166 0.03 -8.82 -6.62
C LEU A 166 0.94 -9.65 -7.54
N PRO A 167 0.55 -10.04 -8.78
CA PRO A 167 1.41 -10.85 -9.62
C PRO A 167 2.66 -10.10 -10.11
N CYS A 168 2.54 -8.82 -10.45
CA CYS A 168 3.70 -8.01 -10.81
C CYS A 168 4.63 -7.83 -9.61
N GLY A 169 4.11 -7.49 -8.44
CA GLY A 169 4.89 -7.38 -7.21
C GLY A 169 5.63 -8.68 -6.88
N ALA A 170 4.95 -9.83 -7.01
CA ALA A 170 5.56 -11.13 -6.78
C ALA A 170 6.71 -11.42 -7.76
N LYS A 171 6.54 -11.12 -9.05
CA LYS A 171 7.59 -11.25 -10.06
C LYS A 171 8.78 -10.36 -9.76
N PHE A 172 8.56 -9.08 -9.47
CA PHE A 172 9.62 -8.15 -9.09
C PHE A 172 10.40 -8.61 -7.86
N VAL A 173 9.72 -9.07 -6.81
CA VAL A 173 10.39 -9.60 -5.61
C VAL A 173 11.25 -10.82 -5.96
N LYS A 174 10.76 -11.71 -6.83
CA LYS A 174 11.53 -12.88 -7.28
C LYS A 174 12.80 -12.47 -8.03
N GLU A 175 12.70 -11.51 -8.95
CA GLU A 175 13.84 -10.99 -9.70
C GLU A 175 14.85 -10.28 -8.79
N LEU A 176 14.38 -9.45 -7.85
CA LEU A 176 15.25 -8.76 -6.90
C LEU A 176 15.97 -9.73 -5.95
N ARG A 177 15.37 -10.87 -5.60
CA ARG A 177 16.03 -11.95 -4.86
C ARG A 177 17.11 -12.61 -5.72
N HIS A 178 16.84 -12.90 -7.00
CA HIS A 178 17.85 -13.45 -7.91
C HIS A 178 19.03 -12.50 -8.14
N ALA A 179 18.76 -11.20 -8.15
CA ALA A 179 19.80 -10.16 -8.26
C ALA A 179 20.59 -9.92 -6.94
N GLY A 180 20.25 -10.62 -5.84
CA GLY A 180 20.91 -10.47 -4.54
C GLY A 180 20.63 -9.14 -3.82
N ILE A 181 19.67 -8.36 -4.32
CA ILE A 181 19.28 -7.05 -3.74
C ILE A 181 18.42 -7.23 -2.49
N ILE A 182 17.60 -8.28 -2.46
CA ILE A 182 16.82 -8.70 -1.29
C ILE A 182 17.52 -9.94 -0.73
N ARG A 183 18.17 -9.79 0.42
CA ARG A 183 18.82 -10.93 1.09
C ARG A 183 17.77 -11.93 1.55
N GLU A 184 18.02 -13.21 1.27
CA GLU A 184 17.40 -14.30 2.00
C GLU A 184 17.99 -14.30 3.41
N VAL A 185 17.27 -13.77 4.38
CA VAL A 185 17.70 -13.81 5.79
C VAL A 185 17.13 -15.05 6.43
#